data_79f76284a65f5f7914a2e1907d59b9c6
#
_entry.id   79f76284a65f5f7914a2e1907d59b9c6
#
_cell.length_a   1.000
_cell.length_b   1.000
_cell.length_c   1.000
_cell.angle_alpha   90.00
_cell.angle_beta   90.00
_cell.angle_gamma   90.00
#
_symmetry.space_group_name_H-M   'P 1'
#
loop_
_entity.id
_entity.type
_entity.pdbx_description
1 polymer ?
#
loop_
_entity_poly.entity_id
_entity_poly.type
_entity_poly.pdbx_seq_one_letter_code
_entity_poly.pdbx_strand_id
1 'polypeptide(L)'
;MKNCVVLFLTAVLFSGCVSTQTGVQDAKKDDSVMLQRGKAMIEAFRKKDYPLFSSQFGGKVPDNFGKKEFDSGIKQMSSRVGKVVSSRFLGTLSGPVFTTWLWAVAFEKEGSDHKKVAQEMIFKVVAGKLDGKMQIVSFGFLI
;
A
#
# COMPACT_ATOMS: atom_id res chain seq x y z
N MET A 1 25.01 -71.13 28.37
CA MET A 1 24.66 -70.66 27.01
C MET A 1 23.42 -69.76 27.14
N LYS A 2 23.59 -68.44 27.23
CA LYS A 2 22.50 -67.48 27.34
C LYS A 2 22.88 -66.26 26.50
N ASN A 3 22.23 -66.17 25.34
CA ASN A 3 22.39 -65.04 24.42
C ASN A 3 21.64 -63.83 24.98
N CYS A 4 22.38 -62.79 25.33
CA CYS A 4 21.83 -61.51 25.69
C CYS A 4 21.77 -60.63 24.42
N VAL A 5 20.58 -60.46 23.88
CA VAL A 5 20.31 -59.55 22.77
C VAL A 5 20.15 -58.16 23.38
N VAL A 6 21.12 -57.31 23.15
CA VAL A 6 21.02 -55.90 23.52
C VAL A 6 20.36 -55.14 22.40
N LEU A 7 19.14 -54.67 22.64
CA LEU A 7 18.37 -53.86 21.71
C LEU A 7 18.82 -52.41 21.88
N PHE A 8 19.58 -51.89 20.93
CA PHE A 8 19.89 -50.46 20.86
C PHE A 8 18.71 -49.69 20.28
N LEU A 9 18.04 -48.97 21.19
CA LEU A 9 16.98 -48.03 20.81
C LEU A 9 17.66 -46.69 20.44
N THR A 10 17.89 -46.44 19.14
CA THR A 10 18.37 -45.16 18.64
C THR A 10 17.17 -44.19 18.60
N ALA A 11 17.12 -43.31 19.58
CA ALA A 11 16.22 -42.16 19.56
C ALA A 11 16.71 -41.15 18.53
N VAL A 12 16.04 -41.09 17.37
CA VAL A 12 16.27 -40.04 16.40
C VAL A 12 15.54 -38.78 16.89
N LEU A 13 16.33 -37.87 17.44
CA LEU A 13 15.84 -36.53 17.74
C LEU A 13 15.64 -35.77 16.41
N PHE A 14 14.43 -35.74 15.93
CA PHE A 14 14.03 -34.77 14.90
C PHE A 14 14.08 -33.39 15.52
N SER A 15 15.18 -32.67 15.35
CA SER A 15 15.25 -31.24 15.52
C SER A 15 14.36 -30.62 14.44
N GLY A 16 13.10 -30.42 14.78
CA GLY A 16 12.16 -29.68 13.93
C GLY A 16 12.69 -28.26 13.75
N CYS A 17 13.14 -27.92 12.55
CA CYS A 17 13.27 -26.54 12.13
C CYS A 17 11.90 -25.87 12.29
N VAL A 18 11.74 -25.10 13.35
CA VAL A 18 10.64 -24.16 13.49
C VAL A 18 10.88 -23.08 12.44
N SER A 19 10.41 -23.32 11.22
CA SER A 19 10.34 -22.30 10.18
C SER A 19 9.47 -21.16 10.71
N THR A 20 10.04 -19.99 10.79
CA THR A 20 9.41 -18.72 11.10
C THR A 20 8.30 -18.40 10.08
N GLN A 21 7.12 -19.00 10.24
CA GLN A 21 5.92 -18.67 9.44
C GLN A 21 5.29 -17.32 9.83
N THR A 22 5.70 -16.72 10.95
CA THR A 22 5.22 -15.41 11.41
C THR A 22 5.48 -14.28 10.42
N GLY A 23 6.63 -14.25 9.76
CA GLY A 23 6.97 -13.15 8.84
C GLY A 23 6.11 -13.10 7.56
N VAL A 24 5.64 -14.24 7.05
CA VAL A 24 4.83 -14.29 5.81
C VAL A 24 3.38 -13.88 6.06
N GLN A 25 2.83 -14.20 7.23
CA GLN A 25 1.47 -13.80 7.58
C GLN A 25 1.37 -12.30 7.88
N ASP A 26 2.37 -11.75 8.56
CA ASP A 26 2.44 -10.31 8.83
C ASP A 26 2.61 -9.50 7.54
N ALA A 27 3.44 -9.94 6.60
CA ALA A 27 3.60 -9.29 5.31
C ALA A 27 2.29 -9.25 4.50
N LYS A 28 1.54 -10.36 4.44
CA LYS A 28 0.23 -10.42 3.77
C LYS A 28 -0.80 -9.50 4.41
N LYS A 29 -0.80 -9.38 5.74
CA LYS A 29 -1.69 -8.49 6.48
C LYS A 29 -1.34 -7.03 6.21
N ASP A 30 -0.07 -6.68 6.24
CA ASP A 30 0.42 -5.33 5.95
C ASP A 30 0.07 -4.92 4.52
N ASP A 31 0.25 -5.82 3.53
CA ASP A 31 -0.15 -5.59 2.14
C ASP A 31 -1.64 -5.33 2.01
N SER A 32 -2.49 -6.14 2.65
CA SER A 32 -3.94 -5.97 2.63
C SER A 32 -4.37 -4.61 3.21
N VAL A 33 -3.76 -4.19 4.32
CA VAL A 33 -4.02 -2.89 4.95
C VAL A 33 -3.59 -1.75 4.03
N MET A 34 -2.42 -1.84 3.40
CA MET A 34 -1.92 -0.80 2.50
C MET A 34 -2.72 -0.70 1.21
N LEU A 35 -3.21 -1.82 0.68
CA LEU A 35 -4.14 -1.82 -0.46
C LEU A 35 -5.43 -1.06 -0.14
N GLN A 36 -6.00 -1.27 1.04
CA GLN A 36 -7.20 -0.55 1.48
C GLN A 36 -6.91 0.94 1.69
N ARG A 37 -5.80 1.30 2.33
CA ARG A 37 -5.41 2.70 2.55
C ARG A 37 -5.18 3.44 1.24
N GLY A 38 -4.43 2.88 0.29
CA GLY A 38 -4.20 3.50 -1.00
C GLY A 38 -5.48 3.71 -1.80
N LYS A 39 -6.38 2.73 -1.78
CA LYS A 39 -7.71 2.85 -2.39
C LYS A 39 -8.55 3.94 -1.72
N ALA A 40 -8.53 4.02 -0.39
CA ALA A 40 -9.23 5.07 0.36
C ALA A 40 -8.66 6.47 0.07
N MET A 41 -7.32 6.61 -0.10
CA MET A 41 -6.69 7.87 -0.50
C MET A 41 -7.15 8.32 -1.89
N ILE A 42 -7.23 7.41 -2.87
CA ILE A 42 -7.73 7.71 -4.22
C ILE A 42 -9.21 8.13 -4.17
N GLU A 43 -10.01 7.44 -3.36
CA GLU A 43 -11.41 7.77 -3.14
C GLU A 43 -11.58 9.15 -2.48
N ALA A 44 -10.69 9.49 -1.54
CA ALA A 44 -10.64 10.82 -0.93
C ALA A 44 -10.35 11.93 -1.95
N PHE A 45 -9.46 11.69 -2.92
CA PHE A 45 -9.25 12.62 -4.04
C PHE A 45 -10.52 12.76 -4.89
N ARG A 46 -11.19 11.65 -5.20
CA ARG A 46 -12.44 11.65 -5.97
C ARG A 46 -13.55 12.44 -5.29
N LYS A 47 -13.69 12.28 -3.96
CA LYS A 47 -14.71 12.94 -3.14
C LYS A 47 -14.30 14.32 -2.63
N LYS A 48 -13.05 14.71 -2.77
CA LYS A 48 -12.44 15.91 -2.16
C LYS A 48 -12.55 15.89 -0.62
N ASP A 49 -12.36 14.72 -0.04
CA ASP A 49 -12.56 14.43 1.39
C ASP A 49 -11.21 14.37 2.10
N TYR A 50 -10.76 15.51 2.63
CA TYR A 50 -9.50 15.57 3.40
C TYR A 50 -9.53 14.74 4.70
N PRO A 51 -10.61 14.71 5.50
CA PRO A 51 -10.72 13.82 6.65
C PRO A 51 -10.48 12.34 6.30
N LEU A 52 -11.12 11.83 5.24
CA LEU A 52 -10.89 10.47 4.75
C LEU A 52 -9.43 10.27 4.34
N PHE A 53 -8.84 11.24 3.65
CA PHE A 53 -7.44 11.18 3.23
C PHE A 53 -6.48 11.14 4.43
N SER A 54 -6.62 12.07 5.36
CA SER A 54 -5.74 12.21 6.53
C SER A 54 -5.81 11.01 7.48
N SER A 55 -6.98 10.37 7.59
CA SER A 55 -7.15 9.18 8.43
C SER A 55 -6.31 7.98 7.97
N GLN A 56 -5.85 7.95 6.71
CA GLN A 56 -5.05 6.83 6.19
C GLN A 56 -3.61 6.82 6.72
N PHE A 57 -3.14 7.93 7.30
CA PHE A 57 -1.77 8.03 7.84
C PHE A 57 -1.61 7.43 9.24
N GLY A 58 -2.71 7.05 9.89
CA GLY A 58 -2.64 6.41 11.22
C GLY A 58 -2.26 7.34 12.37
N GLY A 59 -2.42 8.66 12.18
CA GLY A 59 -2.25 9.66 13.24
C GLY A 59 -1.53 10.94 12.82
N LYS A 60 -0.50 10.87 12.00
CA LYS A 60 0.26 12.06 11.59
C LYS A 60 0.46 12.10 10.07
N VAL A 61 -0.22 13.03 9.44
CA VAL A 61 0.05 13.42 8.04
C VAL A 61 1.42 14.10 8.00
N PRO A 62 2.20 13.99 6.91
CA PRO A 62 3.47 14.73 6.78
C PRO A 62 3.30 16.22 7.09
N ASP A 63 4.25 16.80 7.83
CA ASP A 63 4.15 18.16 8.40
C ASP A 63 3.86 19.27 7.37
N ASN A 64 4.22 19.04 6.11
CA ASN A 64 4.03 19.98 5.01
C ASN A 64 2.78 19.70 4.16
N PHE A 65 1.87 18.83 4.60
CA PHE A 65 0.70 18.44 3.84
C PHE A 65 -0.58 18.49 4.69
N GLY A 66 -1.22 19.64 4.68
CA GLY A 66 -2.49 19.87 5.35
C GLY A 66 -3.67 19.92 4.37
N LYS A 67 -4.83 20.32 4.89
CA LYS A 67 -6.05 20.49 4.08
C LYS A 67 -5.85 21.48 2.92
N LYS A 68 -5.11 22.54 3.13
CA LYS A 68 -4.82 23.56 2.10
C LYS A 68 -4.04 22.99 0.92
N GLU A 69 -3.02 22.18 1.19
CA GLU A 69 -2.20 21.51 0.18
C GLU A 69 -3.01 20.45 -0.56
N PHE A 70 -3.85 19.71 0.16
CA PHE A 70 -4.78 18.73 -0.41
C PHE A 70 -5.77 19.40 -1.38
N ASP A 71 -6.46 20.46 -0.95
CA ASP A 71 -7.43 21.17 -1.77
C ASP A 71 -6.76 21.82 -3.01
N SER A 72 -5.56 22.38 -2.82
CA SER A 72 -4.76 22.97 -3.91
C SER A 72 -4.34 21.90 -4.92
N GLY A 73 -3.88 20.74 -4.46
CA GLY A 73 -3.51 19.62 -5.31
C GLY A 73 -4.69 19.09 -6.14
N ILE A 74 -5.86 18.94 -5.51
CA ILE A 74 -7.09 18.53 -6.24
C ILE A 74 -7.48 19.57 -7.28
N LYS A 75 -7.45 20.86 -6.95
CA LYS A 75 -7.76 21.94 -7.89
C LYS A 75 -6.82 21.89 -9.10
N GLN A 76 -5.53 21.74 -8.85
CA GLN A 76 -4.51 21.65 -9.90
C GLN A 76 -4.71 20.40 -10.78
N MET A 77 -4.95 19.24 -10.18
CA MET A 77 -5.24 18.00 -10.92
C MET A 77 -6.51 18.14 -11.76
N SER A 78 -7.61 18.61 -11.15
CA SER A 78 -8.88 18.78 -11.85
C SER A 78 -8.76 19.71 -13.06
N SER A 79 -7.94 20.75 -12.99
CA SER A 79 -7.72 21.68 -14.10
C SER A 79 -6.87 21.04 -15.22
N ARG A 80 -5.91 20.20 -14.89
CA ARG A 80 -5.01 19.57 -15.87
C ARG A 80 -5.60 18.32 -16.53
N VAL A 81 -6.03 17.36 -15.72
CA VAL A 81 -6.41 16.01 -16.18
C VAL A 81 -7.88 15.67 -15.93
N GLY A 82 -8.61 16.48 -15.16
CA GLY A 82 -10.02 16.27 -14.89
C GLY A 82 -10.31 15.58 -13.57
N LYS A 83 -11.41 14.82 -13.53
CA LYS A 83 -11.90 14.15 -12.34
C LYS A 83 -11.50 12.68 -12.33
N VAL A 84 -11.20 12.15 -11.14
CA VAL A 84 -10.98 10.70 -10.95
C VAL A 84 -12.27 9.95 -11.25
N VAL A 85 -12.21 8.96 -12.14
CA VAL A 85 -13.36 8.10 -12.50
C VAL A 85 -13.20 6.66 -12.05
N SER A 86 -11.98 6.12 -12.10
CA SER A 86 -11.70 4.75 -11.65
C SER A 86 -10.25 4.59 -11.21
N SER A 87 -9.98 3.48 -10.55
CA SER A 87 -8.61 3.07 -10.24
C SER A 87 -8.49 1.55 -10.26
N ARG A 88 -7.31 1.06 -10.62
CA ARG A 88 -6.94 -0.36 -10.55
C ARG A 88 -5.56 -0.51 -9.94
N PHE A 89 -5.41 -1.52 -9.11
CA PHE A 89 -4.11 -1.84 -8.52
C PHE A 89 -3.18 -2.44 -9.58
N LEU A 90 -1.92 -1.99 -9.60
CA LEU A 90 -0.91 -2.46 -10.55
C LEU A 90 0.03 -3.48 -9.93
N GLY A 91 0.42 -3.28 -8.67
CA GLY A 91 1.37 -4.13 -7.99
C GLY A 91 2.17 -3.40 -6.92
N THR A 92 3.14 -4.12 -6.35
CA THR A 92 4.07 -3.63 -5.34
C THR A 92 5.51 -3.72 -5.84
N LEU A 93 6.31 -2.74 -5.41
CA LEU A 93 7.77 -2.77 -5.56
C LEU A 93 8.37 -2.84 -4.15
N SER A 94 8.88 -4.00 -3.77
CA SER A 94 9.43 -4.22 -2.44
C SER A 94 10.92 -3.88 -2.42
N GLY A 95 11.30 -2.99 -1.50
CA GLY A 95 12.67 -2.70 -1.15
C GLY A 95 13.02 -3.24 0.24
N PRO A 96 14.26 -3.08 0.68
CA PRO A 96 14.71 -3.62 1.96
C PRO A 96 14.06 -2.95 3.18
N VAL A 97 13.65 -1.69 3.06
CA VAL A 97 13.05 -0.89 4.16
C VAL A 97 11.64 -0.46 3.83
N PHE A 98 11.40 -0.08 2.57
CA PHE A 98 10.13 0.46 2.11
C PHE A 98 9.57 -0.38 0.98
N THR A 99 8.24 -0.47 0.96
CA THR A 99 7.49 -1.03 -0.16
C THR A 99 6.67 0.09 -0.80
N THR A 100 6.58 0.06 -2.12
CA THR A 100 5.78 0.99 -2.90
C THR A 100 4.59 0.25 -3.49
N TRP A 101 3.38 0.72 -3.22
CA TRP A 101 2.15 0.24 -3.84
C TRP A 101 1.75 1.18 -4.96
N LEU A 102 1.32 0.63 -6.09
CA LEU A 102 1.04 1.37 -7.32
C LEU A 102 -0.39 1.12 -7.80
N TRP A 103 -1.06 2.20 -8.18
CA TRP A 103 -2.38 2.15 -8.83
C TRP A 103 -2.35 2.95 -10.12
N ALA A 104 -3.00 2.43 -11.17
CA ALA A 104 -3.41 3.24 -12.29
C ALA A 104 -4.73 3.93 -11.92
N VAL A 105 -4.77 5.25 -12.08
CA VAL A 105 -5.94 6.08 -11.78
C VAL A 105 -6.37 6.75 -13.07
N ALA A 106 -7.59 6.48 -13.49
CA ALA A 106 -8.18 7.07 -14.68
C ALA A 106 -8.87 8.39 -14.33
N PHE A 107 -8.65 9.38 -15.17
CA PHE A 107 -9.25 10.70 -15.10
C PHE A 107 -10.05 10.98 -16.36
N GLU A 108 -11.14 11.72 -16.22
CA GLU A 108 -11.90 12.27 -17.35
C GLU A 108 -11.99 13.79 -17.26
N LYS A 109 -11.73 14.43 -18.38
CA LYS A 109 -11.90 15.88 -18.55
C LYS A 109 -12.75 16.13 -19.78
N GLU A 110 -13.68 17.08 -19.68
CA GLU A 110 -14.42 17.57 -20.82
C GLU A 110 -13.50 18.47 -21.67
N GLY A 111 -13.33 18.11 -22.92
CA GLY A 111 -12.58 18.91 -23.89
C GLY A 111 -13.40 20.09 -24.43
N SER A 112 -12.76 20.96 -25.19
CA SER A 112 -13.38 22.17 -25.78
C SER A 112 -14.50 21.85 -26.78
N ASP A 113 -14.50 20.64 -27.33
CA ASP A 113 -15.51 20.14 -28.29
C ASP A 113 -16.58 19.26 -27.62
N HIS A 114 -16.74 19.34 -26.29
CA HIS A 114 -17.63 18.53 -25.46
C HIS A 114 -17.32 17.03 -25.49
N LYS A 115 -16.22 16.61 -26.08
CA LYS A 115 -15.75 15.23 -25.99
C LYS A 115 -15.01 14.99 -24.69
N LYS A 116 -15.23 13.82 -24.09
CA LYS A 116 -14.49 13.39 -22.92
C LYS A 116 -13.10 12.91 -23.32
N VAL A 117 -12.10 13.47 -22.67
CA VAL A 117 -10.70 13.01 -22.78
C VAL A 117 -10.37 12.22 -21.54
N ALA A 118 -10.02 10.95 -21.74
CA ALA A 118 -9.57 10.06 -20.66
C ALA A 118 -8.04 10.05 -20.61
N GLN A 119 -7.48 10.11 -19.40
CA GLN A 119 -6.05 10.01 -19.13
C GLN A 119 -5.82 9.06 -17.95
N GLU A 120 -4.72 8.34 -17.95
CA GLU A 120 -4.29 7.51 -16.83
C GLU A 120 -3.01 8.08 -16.21
N MET A 121 -2.96 8.11 -14.88
CA MET A 121 -1.76 8.46 -14.12
C MET A 121 -1.49 7.37 -13.08
N ILE A 122 -0.23 7.21 -12.71
CA ILE A 122 0.14 6.29 -11.64
C ILE A 122 0.11 7.02 -10.31
N PHE A 123 -0.70 6.52 -9.38
CA PHE A 123 -0.66 6.91 -7.98
C PHE A 123 0.21 5.93 -7.20
N LYS A 124 1.15 6.44 -6.43
CA LYS A 124 2.02 5.64 -5.56
C LYS A 124 1.79 5.96 -4.09
N VAL A 125 1.92 4.93 -3.27
CA VAL A 125 2.05 5.06 -1.81
C VAL A 125 3.29 4.28 -1.39
N VAL A 126 4.17 4.94 -0.66
CA VAL A 126 5.39 4.33 -0.11
C VAL A 126 5.22 4.21 1.39
N ALA A 127 5.39 3.02 1.92
CA ALA A 127 5.30 2.79 3.36
C ALA A 127 6.35 1.77 3.81
N GLY A 128 6.62 1.78 5.11
CA GLY A 128 7.54 0.84 5.75
C GLY A 128 7.24 0.71 7.23
N LYS A 129 7.85 -0.30 7.87
CA LYS A 129 7.77 -0.48 9.32
C LYS A 129 8.75 0.47 10.00
N LEU A 130 8.23 1.51 10.65
CA LEU A 130 8.96 2.42 11.50
C LEU A 130 8.46 2.23 12.93
N ASP A 131 9.37 1.95 13.86
CA ASP A 131 9.05 1.65 15.26
C ASP A 131 8.00 0.53 15.41
N GLY A 132 8.12 -0.51 14.58
CA GLY A 132 7.22 -1.68 14.57
C GLY A 132 5.82 -1.42 13.98
N LYS A 133 5.54 -0.22 13.48
CA LYS A 133 4.25 0.15 12.87
C LYS A 133 4.40 0.49 11.40
N MET A 134 3.44 0.05 10.57
CA MET A 134 3.38 0.41 9.17
C MET A 134 3.00 1.88 9.01
N GLN A 135 3.90 2.68 8.47
CA GLN A 135 3.75 4.13 8.27
C GLN A 135 3.91 4.51 6.81
N ILE A 136 3.03 5.37 6.32
CA ILE A 136 3.15 5.98 5.00
C ILE A 136 4.17 7.11 5.10
N VAL A 137 5.23 7.03 4.30
CA VAL A 137 6.31 8.01 4.27
C VAL A 137 6.27 8.90 3.03
N SER A 138 5.60 8.45 1.96
CA SER A 138 5.44 9.24 0.73
C SER A 138 4.21 8.77 -0.04
N PHE A 139 3.62 9.67 -0.78
CA PHE A 139 2.53 9.39 -1.71
C PHE A 139 2.54 10.43 -2.84
N GLY A 140 1.88 10.15 -3.93
CA GLY A 140 1.69 11.11 -5.01
C GLY A 140 1.42 10.47 -6.36
N PHE A 141 1.09 11.32 -7.32
CA PHE A 141 0.97 10.93 -8.71
C PHE A 141 2.32 11.05 -9.42
N LEU A 142 2.65 10.05 -10.21
CA LEU A 142 3.76 10.09 -11.15
C LEU A 142 3.25 10.71 -12.46
N ILE A 143 3.97 11.73 -12.89
CA ILE A 143 3.71 12.48 -14.14
C ILE A 143 4.68 11.96 -15.20
#